data_3b4bb4758f139f2a11c2c453f8d115bf
#
_entry.id   3b4bb4758f139f2a11c2c453f8d115bf
#
_cell.length_a   1.000
_cell.length_b   1.000
_cell.length_c   1.000
_cell.angle_alpha   90.00
_cell.angle_beta   90.00
_cell.angle_gamma   90.00
#
_symmetry.space_group_name_H-M   'P 1'
#
loop_
_entity.id
_entity.type
_entity.pdbx_description
1 polymer ?
#
loop_
_entity_poly.entity_id
_entity_poly.type
_entity_poly.pdbx_seq_one_letter_code
_entity_poly.pdbx_strand_id
1 'polypeptide(L)'
;IAVTCFTPDGERSFAVAPGISGNYGPDDVPEDVVRKASVVLTSVYCLANPNRPIAKAALRMMEIAHDAGVPVAFGMGTSTIVRRMHDEILSILEKYVNIAAMNAREAEALTGFSDPLLAGNALLDWTDWALLSDGARGLTMCGYTDESVKRATRDGLHSGAIENYNQYEYSRLVMRHFCPNPMRVFTHIHPYLGGPQKLRNTNGAGDAALAAFLHDVAATRYHAESVPDSKKHSHDIRF
;
A
#
# COMPACT_ATOMS: atom_id res chain seq x y z
N ILE A 1 1.23 -3.31 24.13
CA ILE A 1 2.65 -3.73 24.23
C ILE A 1 2.87 -4.77 23.15
N ALA A 2 3.93 -4.63 22.34
CA ALA A 2 4.41 -5.64 21.44
C ALA A 2 5.84 -6.03 21.82
N VAL A 3 6.08 -7.32 22.01
CA VAL A 3 7.41 -7.86 22.30
C VAL A 3 7.88 -8.59 21.05
N THR A 4 9.06 -8.21 20.57
CA THR A 4 9.68 -8.88 19.43
C THR A 4 10.67 -9.94 19.96
N CYS A 5 10.48 -11.18 19.55
CA CYS A 5 11.38 -12.28 19.82
C CYS A 5 12.17 -12.60 18.55
N PHE A 6 13.48 -12.73 18.67
CA PHE A 6 14.37 -13.09 17.57
C PHE A 6 14.91 -14.49 17.76
N THR A 7 15.00 -15.23 16.67
CA THR A 7 15.77 -16.48 16.60
C THR A 7 17.24 -16.16 16.28
N PRO A 8 18.19 -17.12 16.53
CA PRO A 8 19.61 -16.91 16.23
C PRO A 8 19.92 -16.62 14.76
N ASP A 9 19.08 -17.09 13.84
CA ASP A 9 19.15 -16.86 12.39
C ASP A 9 18.46 -15.55 11.93
N GLY A 10 17.94 -14.75 12.90
CA GLY A 10 17.38 -13.43 12.62
C GLY A 10 15.89 -13.42 12.26
N GLU A 11 15.21 -14.56 12.28
CA GLU A 11 13.75 -14.60 12.16
C GLU A 11 13.09 -13.99 13.39
N ARG A 12 11.92 -13.42 13.19
CA ARG A 12 11.23 -12.69 14.25
C ARG A 12 9.78 -13.12 14.43
N SER A 13 9.36 -13.13 15.67
CA SER A 13 7.97 -13.35 16.09
C SER A 13 7.54 -12.23 17.03
N PHE A 14 6.26 -11.99 17.08
CA PHE A 14 5.69 -10.94 17.92
C PHE A 14 4.68 -11.51 18.90
N ALA A 15 4.85 -11.19 20.17
CA ALA A 15 3.82 -11.38 21.20
C ALA A 15 3.16 -10.01 21.45
N VAL A 16 1.86 -9.92 21.18
CA VAL A 16 1.13 -8.64 21.23
C VAL A 16 0.03 -8.69 22.27
N ALA A 17 0.08 -7.74 23.22
CA ALA A 17 -1.00 -7.44 24.13
C ALA A 17 -1.57 -6.06 23.78
N PRO A 18 -2.72 -5.97 23.11
CA PRO A 18 -3.26 -4.69 22.60
C PRO A 18 -3.63 -3.70 23.72
N GLY A 19 -3.93 -4.19 24.93
CA GLY A 19 -4.33 -3.33 26.04
C GLY A 19 -5.57 -2.51 25.71
N ILE A 20 -5.58 -1.26 26.12
CA ILE A 20 -6.70 -0.33 25.92
C ILE A 20 -6.99 -0.03 24.43
N SER A 21 -5.99 -0.14 23.54
CA SER A 21 -6.19 0.09 22.11
C SER A 21 -7.21 -0.87 21.48
N GLY A 22 -7.38 -2.05 22.06
CA GLY A 22 -8.41 -3.02 21.63
C GLY A 22 -9.85 -2.59 21.93
N ASN A 23 -10.04 -1.59 22.78
CA ASN A 23 -11.35 -1.07 23.19
C ASN A 23 -11.82 0.12 22.35
N TYR A 24 -10.93 0.68 21.49
CA TYR A 24 -11.27 1.74 20.56
C TYR A 24 -12.37 1.26 19.61
N GLY A 25 -13.52 1.91 19.68
CA GLY A 25 -14.73 1.50 18.99
C GLY A 25 -15.12 2.43 17.85
N PRO A 26 -16.17 2.10 17.09
CA PRO A 26 -16.61 2.93 15.97
C PRO A 26 -17.04 4.35 16.39
N ASP A 27 -17.57 4.51 17.60
CA ASP A 27 -17.99 5.81 18.14
C ASP A 27 -16.80 6.70 18.52
N ASP A 28 -15.61 6.12 18.67
CA ASP A 28 -14.38 6.86 18.96
C ASP A 28 -13.69 7.40 17.69
N VAL A 29 -14.17 7.01 16.48
CA VAL A 29 -13.58 7.45 15.21
C VAL A 29 -13.92 8.92 14.97
N PRO A 30 -12.93 9.83 14.89
CA PRO A 30 -13.19 11.25 14.69
C PRO A 30 -13.55 11.52 13.22
N GLU A 31 -14.83 11.46 12.90
CA GLU A 31 -15.33 11.53 11.52
C GLU A 31 -14.86 12.79 10.78
N ASP A 32 -14.86 13.93 11.44
CA ASP A 32 -14.44 15.21 10.86
C ASP A 32 -12.95 15.25 10.51
N VAL A 33 -12.12 14.54 11.26
CA VAL A 33 -10.68 14.38 10.99
C VAL A 33 -10.47 13.44 9.81
N VAL A 34 -11.19 12.30 9.79
CA VAL A 34 -11.10 11.33 8.68
C VAL A 34 -11.51 11.98 7.35
N ARG A 35 -12.62 12.73 7.34
CA ARG A 35 -13.11 13.41 6.13
C ARG A 35 -12.16 14.47 5.56
N LYS A 36 -11.31 15.04 6.40
CA LYS A 36 -10.33 16.07 6.02
C LYS A 36 -8.93 15.52 5.79
N ALA A 37 -8.71 14.24 6.01
CA ALA A 37 -7.40 13.62 5.83
C ALA A 37 -6.99 13.59 4.35
N SER A 38 -5.70 13.71 4.07
CA SER A 38 -5.15 13.51 2.74
C SER A 38 -5.12 12.03 2.35
N VAL A 39 -4.96 11.15 3.34
CA VAL A 39 -4.99 9.70 3.23
C VAL A 39 -5.25 9.12 4.62
N VAL A 40 -5.93 8.00 4.71
CA VAL A 40 -6.05 7.21 5.95
C VAL A 40 -5.32 5.89 5.80
N LEU A 41 -4.72 5.41 6.89
CA LEU A 41 -3.99 4.14 6.92
C LEU A 41 -4.56 3.23 8.00
N THR A 42 -4.84 2.00 7.62
CA THR A 42 -5.12 0.91 8.56
C THR A 42 -4.42 -0.38 8.12
N SER A 43 -4.57 -1.44 8.88
CA SER A 43 -3.96 -2.72 8.56
C SER A 43 -4.82 -3.90 8.95
N VAL A 44 -4.51 -5.06 8.38
CA VAL A 44 -5.20 -6.32 8.71
C VAL A 44 -5.13 -6.66 10.21
N TYR A 45 -4.13 -6.17 10.93
CA TYR A 45 -4.03 -6.42 12.37
C TYR A 45 -5.20 -5.84 13.16
N CYS A 46 -5.74 -4.70 12.73
CA CYS A 46 -6.94 -4.13 13.33
C CYS A 46 -8.17 -5.04 13.12
N LEU A 47 -8.21 -5.75 12.01
CA LEU A 47 -9.34 -6.61 11.58
C LEU A 47 -9.19 -8.06 12.00
N ALA A 48 -8.04 -8.50 12.50
CA ALA A 48 -7.71 -9.90 12.77
C ALA A 48 -8.66 -10.62 13.75
N ASN A 49 -9.42 -9.87 14.54
CA ASN A 49 -10.50 -10.38 15.35
C ASN A 49 -11.75 -9.49 15.18
N PRO A 50 -12.73 -9.92 14.37
CA PRO A 50 -13.91 -9.11 14.02
C PRO A 50 -14.82 -8.79 15.22
N ASN A 51 -14.70 -9.55 16.32
CA ASN A 51 -15.48 -9.31 17.53
C ASN A 51 -14.94 -8.16 18.39
N ARG A 52 -13.73 -7.67 18.11
CA ARG A 52 -13.15 -6.56 18.87
C ARG A 52 -13.67 -5.21 18.39
N PRO A 53 -13.85 -4.23 19.29
CA PRO A 53 -14.26 -2.87 18.93
C PRO A 53 -13.37 -2.25 17.87
N ILE A 54 -12.04 -2.44 17.95
CA ILE A 54 -11.06 -1.88 17.01
C ILE A 54 -11.29 -2.34 15.54
N ALA A 55 -11.81 -3.55 15.34
CA ALA A 55 -12.12 -4.02 14.00
C ALA A 55 -13.30 -3.23 13.41
N LYS A 56 -14.32 -2.99 14.22
CA LYS A 56 -15.49 -2.19 13.82
C LYS A 56 -15.09 -0.73 13.59
N ALA A 57 -14.19 -0.19 14.41
CA ALA A 57 -13.65 1.16 14.24
C ALA A 57 -12.85 1.29 12.93
N ALA A 58 -12.00 0.32 12.60
CA ALA A 58 -11.26 0.31 11.34
C ALA A 58 -12.18 0.27 10.12
N LEU A 59 -13.23 -0.55 10.14
CA LEU A 59 -14.26 -0.57 9.08
C LEU A 59 -14.97 0.76 8.99
N ARG A 60 -15.41 1.34 10.12
CA ARG A 60 -16.08 2.64 10.16
C ARG A 60 -15.19 3.76 9.59
N MET A 61 -13.92 3.77 9.92
CA MET A 61 -12.96 4.73 9.38
C MET A 61 -12.84 4.60 7.85
N MET A 62 -12.76 3.38 7.33
CA MET A 62 -12.69 3.14 5.89
C MET A 62 -13.98 3.57 5.18
N GLU A 63 -15.15 3.32 5.76
CA GLU A 63 -16.45 3.80 5.25
C GLU A 63 -16.47 5.33 5.14
N ILE A 64 -16.13 6.02 6.24
CA ILE A 64 -16.12 7.48 6.27
C ILE A 64 -15.14 8.04 5.22
N ALA A 65 -13.96 7.45 5.12
CA ALA A 65 -12.95 7.86 4.14
C ALA A 65 -13.44 7.66 2.71
N HIS A 66 -13.98 6.49 2.40
CA HIS A 66 -14.55 6.16 1.10
C HIS A 66 -15.65 7.15 0.70
N ASP A 67 -16.62 7.40 1.59
CA ASP A 67 -17.73 8.33 1.36
C ASP A 67 -17.26 9.79 1.17
N ALA A 68 -16.12 10.13 1.76
CA ALA A 68 -15.52 11.46 1.63
C ALA A 68 -14.53 11.58 0.45
N GLY A 69 -14.29 10.52 -0.30
CA GLY A 69 -13.28 10.48 -1.37
C GLY A 69 -11.85 10.61 -0.84
N VAL A 70 -11.61 10.22 0.42
CA VAL A 70 -10.29 10.18 1.03
C VAL A 70 -9.65 8.82 0.73
N PRO A 71 -8.43 8.79 0.15
CA PRO A 71 -7.76 7.54 -0.15
C PRO A 71 -7.53 6.69 1.10
N VAL A 72 -7.78 5.39 0.97
CA VAL A 72 -7.54 4.41 2.01
C VAL A 72 -6.31 3.57 1.66
N ALA A 73 -5.29 3.63 2.51
CA ALA A 73 -4.14 2.75 2.48
C ALA A 73 -4.34 1.58 3.44
N PHE A 74 -4.00 0.37 2.99
CA PHE A 74 -4.16 -0.85 3.76
C PHE A 74 -2.87 -1.66 3.80
N GLY A 75 -2.31 -1.81 5.00
CA GLY A 75 -1.15 -2.66 5.24
C GLY A 75 -1.54 -4.10 5.51
N MET A 76 -0.95 -5.05 4.79
CA MET A 76 -1.08 -6.47 5.13
C MET A 76 -0.25 -6.79 6.36
N GLY A 77 -0.58 -7.86 7.04
CA GLY A 77 0.10 -8.29 8.25
C GLY A 77 1.09 -9.41 7.98
N THR A 78 0.70 -10.62 8.26
CA THR A 78 1.50 -11.81 7.97
C THR A 78 0.77 -12.70 6.97
N SER A 79 1.52 -13.46 6.17
CA SER A 79 0.94 -14.41 5.22
C SER A 79 -0.04 -15.41 5.88
N THR A 80 0.16 -15.72 7.17
CA THR A 80 -0.76 -16.56 7.95
C THR A 80 -2.11 -15.89 8.17
N ILE A 81 -2.12 -14.60 8.52
CA ILE A 81 -3.36 -13.83 8.67
C ILE A 81 -4.04 -13.67 7.32
N VAL A 82 -3.27 -13.36 6.28
CA VAL A 82 -3.77 -13.20 4.91
C VAL A 82 -4.49 -14.45 4.44
N ARG A 83 -3.87 -15.64 4.59
CA ARG A 83 -4.53 -16.91 4.23
C ARG A 83 -5.82 -17.17 5.03
N ARG A 84 -5.81 -16.85 6.33
CA ARG A 84 -6.98 -17.05 7.20
C ARG A 84 -8.15 -16.14 6.85
N MET A 85 -7.87 -14.92 6.42
CA MET A 85 -8.86 -13.86 6.15
C MET A 85 -8.93 -13.52 4.65
N HIS A 86 -8.62 -14.48 3.80
CA HIS A 86 -8.45 -14.25 2.36
C HIS A 86 -9.66 -13.54 1.75
N ASP A 87 -10.84 -14.10 1.88
CA ASP A 87 -12.06 -13.59 1.24
C ASP A 87 -12.52 -12.26 1.84
N GLU A 88 -12.38 -12.11 3.17
CA GLU A 88 -12.66 -10.85 3.84
C GLU A 88 -11.72 -9.73 3.39
N ILE A 89 -10.42 -10.03 3.23
CA ILE A 89 -9.44 -9.08 2.74
C ILE A 89 -9.78 -8.66 1.31
N LEU A 90 -10.07 -9.60 0.41
CA LEU A 90 -10.47 -9.27 -0.97
C LEU A 90 -11.70 -8.36 -1.00
N SER A 91 -12.71 -8.67 -0.21
CA SER A 91 -13.91 -7.83 -0.10
C SER A 91 -13.61 -6.41 0.41
N ILE A 92 -12.68 -6.28 1.36
CA ILE A 92 -12.26 -4.98 1.88
C ILE A 92 -11.44 -4.20 0.84
N LEU A 93 -10.54 -4.88 0.13
CA LEU A 93 -9.75 -4.26 -0.93
C LEU A 93 -10.66 -3.69 -2.01
N GLU A 94 -11.57 -4.50 -2.52
CA GLU A 94 -12.50 -4.10 -3.58
C GLU A 94 -13.40 -2.92 -3.17
N LYS A 95 -13.87 -2.92 -1.91
CA LYS A 95 -14.85 -1.96 -1.46
C LYS A 95 -14.27 -0.63 -1.00
N TYR A 96 -13.11 -0.64 -0.35
CA TYR A 96 -12.63 0.53 0.37
C TYR A 96 -11.21 0.95 0.02
N VAL A 97 -10.34 0.03 -0.42
CA VAL A 97 -8.89 0.27 -0.43
C VAL A 97 -8.42 0.78 -1.78
N ASN A 98 -7.73 1.91 -1.75
CA ASN A 98 -7.07 2.48 -2.93
C ASN A 98 -5.60 2.04 -3.03
N ILE A 99 -4.93 1.87 -1.88
CA ILE A 99 -3.50 1.59 -1.79
C ILE A 99 -3.28 0.34 -0.94
N ALA A 100 -2.84 -0.75 -1.53
CA ALA A 100 -2.47 -1.97 -0.82
C ALA A 100 -0.95 -2.09 -0.67
N ALA A 101 -0.46 -2.28 0.57
CA ALA A 101 0.95 -2.43 0.86
C ALA A 101 1.23 -3.77 1.54
N MET A 102 2.18 -4.54 1.00
CA MET A 102 2.49 -5.87 1.48
C MET A 102 3.89 -6.30 1.07
N ASN A 103 4.38 -7.38 1.65
CA ASN A 103 5.57 -8.04 1.14
C ASN A 103 5.21 -9.16 0.13
N ALA A 104 6.22 -9.67 -0.59
CA ALA A 104 6.02 -10.70 -1.62
C ALA A 104 5.33 -11.96 -1.09
N ARG A 105 5.62 -12.40 0.15
CA ARG A 105 4.98 -13.58 0.76
C ARG A 105 3.50 -13.35 1.10
N GLU A 106 3.16 -12.13 1.48
CA GLU A 106 1.77 -11.73 1.74
C GLU A 106 0.99 -11.61 0.43
N ALA A 107 1.64 -11.05 -0.61
CA ALA A 107 1.09 -10.98 -1.94
C ALA A 107 0.82 -12.36 -2.55
N GLU A 108 1.77 -13.30 -2.42
CA GLU A 108 1.59 -14.70 -2.83
C GLU A 108 0.43 -15.35 -2.06
N ALA A 109 0.34 -15.11 -0.75
CA ALA A 109 -0.74 -15.67 0.07
C ALA A 109 -2.13 -15.16 -0.33
N LEU A 110 -2.21 -13.96 -0.89
CA LEU A 110 -3.47 -13.33 -1.31
C LEU A 110 -3.82 -13.64 -2.77
N THR A 111 -2.83 -13.64 -3.65
CA THR A 111 -3.05 -13.72 -5.11
C THR A 111 -2.71 -15.08 -5.71
N GLY A 112 -1.96 -15.91 -4.99
CA GLY A 112 -1.41 -17.18 -5.49
C GLY A 112 -0.15 -17.03 -6.37
N PHE A 113 0.29 -15.80 -6.66
CA PHE A 113 1.48 -15.54 -7.48
C PHE A 113 2.69 -15.26 -6.62
N SER A 114 3.78 -16.04 -6.81
CA SER A 114 5.07 -15.81 -6.13
C SER A 114 5.90 -14.69 -6.80
N ASP A 115 5.63 -14.38 -8.06
CA ASP A 115 6.25 -13.25 -8.76
C ASP A 115 5.55 -11.95 -8.34
N PRO A 116 6.29 -10.96 -7.79
CA PRO A 116 5.70 -9.70 -7.33
C PRO A 116 4.98 -8.90 -8.40
N LEU A 117 5.37 -9.06 -9.66
CA LEU A 117 4.72 -8.36 -10.78
C LEU A 117 3.38 -8.97 -11.11
N LEU A 118 3.32 -10.30 -11.18
CA LEU A 118 2.07 -11.02 -11.42
C LEU A 118 1.11 -10.79 -10.25
N ALA A 119 1.61 -10.83 -9.02
CA ALA A 119 0.84 -10.51 -7.84
C ALA A 119 0.33 -9.06 -7.87
N GLY A 120 1.19 -8.11 -8.19
CA GLY A 120 0.83 -6.70 -8.32
C GLY A 120 -0.20 -6.45 -9.43
N ASN A 121 -0.05 -7.12 -10.57
CA ASN A 121 -1.03 -7.04 -11.65
C ASN A 121 -2.41 -7.56 -11.23
N ALA A 122 -2.46 -8.67 -10.49
CA ALA A 122 -3.71 -9.20 -9.95
C ALA A 122 -4.34 -8.27 -8.92
N LEU A 123 -3.53 -7.64 -8.05
CA LEU A 123 -4.02 -6.70 -7.04
C LEU A 123 -4.70 -5.47 -7.65
N LEU A 124 -4.30 -5.06 -8.84
CA LEU A 124 -4.93 -3.94 -9.55
C LEU A 124 -6.37 -4.23 -10.01
N ASP A 125 -6.86 -5.44 -9.88
CA ASP A 125 -8.29 -5.74 -10.08
C ASP A 125 -9.13 -5.23 -8.91
N TRP A 126 -8.53 -5.11 -7.71
CA TRP A 126 -9.21 -4.72 -6.47
C TRP A 126 -8.77 -3.36 -5.90
N THR A 127 -7.58 -2.87 -6.29
CA THR A 127 -7.04 -1.60 -5.77
C THR A 127 -6.52 -0.72 -6.88
N ASP A 128 -6.34 0.58 -6.60
CA ASP A 128 -5.71 1.49 -7.56
C ASP A 128 -4.18 1.36 -7.55
N TRP A 129 -3.60 0.91 -6.43
CA TRP A 129 -2.16 0.88 -6.18
C TRP A 129 -1.76 -0.31 -5.34
N ALA A 130 -0.69 -0.96 -5.74
CA ALA A 130 -0.05 -2.01 -4.97
C ALA A 130 1.44 -1.71 -4.77
N LEU A 131 1.89 -1.77 -3.52
CA LEU A 131 3.28 -1.60 -3.10
C LEU A 131 3.77 -2.92 -2.53
N LEU A 132 4.68 -3.59 -3.24
CA LEU A 132 5.16 -4.93 -2.89
C LEU A 132 6.65 -4.91 -2.56
N SER A 133 7.00 -5.08 -1.28
CA SER A 133 8.39 -5.18 -0.86
C SER A 133 8.90 -6.61 -0.98
N ASP A 134 10.15 -6.78 -1.45
CA ASP A 134 10.78 -8.08 -1.63
C ASP A 134 12.20 -8.14 -1.04
N GLY A 135 12.36 -7.54 0.09
CA GLY A 135 13.62 -7.54 0.85
C GLY A 135 14.81 -7.05 0.02
N ALA A 136 15.83 -7.86 -0.13
CA ALA A 136 17.03 -7.53 -0.90
C ALA A 136 16.79 -7.41 -2.42
N ARG A 137 15.64 -7.82 -2.92
CA ARG A 137 15.26 -7.67 -4.33
C ARG A 137 14.58 -6.32 -4.64
N GLY A 138 14.29 -5.53 -3.62
CA GLY A 138 13.76 -4.18 -3.80
C GLY A 138 12.26 -4.08 -3.61
N LEU A 139 11.64 -3.19 -4.37
CA LEU A 139 10.25 -2.80 -4.24
C LEU A 139 9.60 -2.77 -5.62
N THR A 140 8.44 -3.40 -5.75
CA THR A 140 7.60 -3.32 -6.96
C THR A 140 6.40 -2.43 -6.66
N MET A 141 6.18 -1.44 -7.50
CA MET A 141 5.00 -0.58 -7.47
C MET A 141 4.15 -0.86 -8.70
N CYS A 142 2.87 -1.07 -8.49
CA CYS A 142 1.90 -1.28 -9.56
C CYS A 142 0.74 -0.29 -9.37
N GLY A 143 0.17 0.20 -10.47
CA GLY A 143 -0.97 1.11 -10.37
C GLY A 143 -1.47 1.55 -11.74
N TYR A 144 -2.16 2.69 -11.77
CA TYR A 144 -2.73 3.24 -12.98
C TYR A 144 -2.14 4.59 -13.33
N THR A 145 -1.98 4.86 -14.62
CA THR A 145 -1.79 6.19 -15.21
C THR A 145 -2.81 6.40 -16.31
N ASP A 146 -3.00 7.64 -16.72
CA ASP A 146 -3.82 7.95 -17.89
C ASP A 146 -2.98 7.90 -19.17
N GLU A 147 -3.55 7.38 -20.25
CA GLU A 147 -2.85 7.28 -21.53
C GLU A 147 -2.32 8.63 -22.03
N SER A 148 -3.02 9.71 -21.72
CA SER A 148 -2.67 11.07 -22.15
C SER A 148 -1.40 11.62 -21.47
N VAL A 149 -1.01 11.06 -20.31
CA VAL A 149 0.13 11.52 -19.50
C VAL A 149 1.22 10.46 -19.31
N LYS A 150 1.13 9.34 -20.02
CA LYS A 150 2.13 8.28 -19.99
C LYS A 150 3.49 8.77 -20.46
N ARG A 151 4.55 8.25 -19.85
CA ARG A 151 5.93 8.47 -20.27
C ARG A 151 6.61 7.13 -20.52
N ALA A 152 7.42 7.06 -21.58
CA ALA A 152 8.20 5.86 -21.85
C ALA A 152 9.25 5.65 -20.74
N THR A 153 9.39 4.41 -20.30
CA THR A 153 10.38 4.00 -19.31
C THR A 153 11.80 4.11 -19.90
N ARG A 154 12.74 4.68 -19.13
CA ARG A 154 14.15 4.77 -19.54
C ARG A 154 14.87 3.43 -19.42
N ASP A 155 14.57 2.67 -18.38
CA ASP A 155 15.16 1.38 -18.08
C ASP A 155 14.09 0.30 -18.17
N GLY A 156 14.01 -0.38 -19.31
CA GLY A 156 13.03 -1.44 -19.55
C GLY A 156 13.32 -2.68 -18.72
N LEU A 157 12.44 -3.00 -17.77
CA LEU A 157 12.36 -4.35 -17.24
C LEU A 157 11.47 -5.18 -18.20
N HIS A 158 11.89 -6.38 -18.49
CA HIS A 158 11.13 -7.25 -19.38
C HIS A 158 10.46 -8.36 -18.58
N SER A 159 9.15 -8.52 -18.76
CA SER A 159 8.41 -9.68 -18.30
C SER A 159 7.78 -10.36 -19.51
N GLY A 160 8.04 -11.65 -19.69
CA GLY A 160 7.35 -12.44 -20.71
C GLY A 160 5.91 -12.80 -20.37
N ALA A 161 5.48 -12.50 -19.12
CA ALA A 161 4.18 -12.89 -18.59
C ALA A 161 3.14 -11.77 -18.61
N ILE A 162 3.59 -10.52 -18.68
CA ILE A 162 2.69 -9.35 -18.74
C ILE A 162 3.01 -8.57 -20.00
N GLU A 163 2.05 -8.50 -20.90
CA GLU A 163 2.15 -7.70 -22.10
C GLU A 163 2.29 -6.21 -21.71
N ASN A 164 3.18 -5.52 -22.43
CA ASN A 164 3.48 -4.10 -22.19
C ASN A 164 4.05 -3.78 -20.82
N TYR A 165 4.59 -4.79 -20.11
CA TYR A 165 5.21 -4.59 -18.82
C TYR A 165 6.32 -3.54 -18.87
N ASN A 166 6.27 -2.60 -17.92
CA ASN A 166 7.26 -1.53 -17.73
C ASN A 166 7.57 -0.70 -18.99
N GLN A 167 6.63 -0.56 -19.91
CA GLN A 167 6.79 0.35 -21.06
C GLN A 167 6.68 1.83 -20.66
N TYR A 168 5.97 2.11 -19.58
CA TYR A 168 5.64 3.46 -19.16
C TYR A 168 6.02 3.69 -17.71
N GLU A 169 6.62 4.85 -17.47
CA GLU A 169 6.92 5.32 -16.13
C GLU A 169 5.68 5.94 -15.49
N TYR A 170 5.65 5.83 -14.18
CA TYR A 170 4.73 6.56 -13.36
C TYR A 170 4.98 8.06 -13.49
N SER A 171 4.02 8.82 -13.96
CA SER A 171 4.18 10.26 -14.06
C SER A 171 3.50 11.02 -12.92
N ARG A 172 2.48 10.45 -12.31
CA ARG A 172 1.82 10.96 -11.10
C ARG A 172 0.86 9.92 -10.54
N LEU A 173 0.51 10.12 -9.29
CA LEU A 173 -0.46 9.32 -8.58
C LEU A 173 -1.87 9.62 -9.13
N VAL A 174 -2.50 8.66 -9.77
CA VAL A 174 -3.86 8.82 -10.28
C VAL A 174 -4.70 7.62 -9.86
N MET A 175 -5.82 7.86 -9.18
CA MET A 175 -6.78 6.81 -8.94
C MET A 175 -7.46 6.42 -10.24
N ARG A 176 -7.74 5.14 -10.43
CA ARG A 176 -8.31 4.58 -11.66
C ARG A 176 -9.56 5.35 -12.14
N HIS A 177 -10.45 5.71 -11.22
CA HIS A 177 -11.69 6.41 -11.57
C HIS A 177 -11.51 7.85 -12.05
N PHE A 178 -10.32 8.46 -11.84
CA PHE A 178 -9.97 9.76 -12.40
C PHE A 178 -9.24 9.66 -13.75
N CYS A 179 -8.98 8.45 -14.24
CA CYS A 179 -8.36 8.22 -15.52
C CYS A 179 -9.43 7.99 -16.59
N PRO A 180 -9.61 8.88 -17.58
CA PRO A 180 -10.47 8.60 -18.74
C PRO A 180 -10.03 7.35 -19.52
N ASN A 181 -8.74 7.14 -19.66
CA ASN A 181 -8.14 5.98 -20.34
C ASN A 181 -7.09 5.32 -19.43
N PRO A 182 -7.52 4.54 -18.41
CA PRO A 182 -6.61 3.98 -17.43
C PRO A 182 -5.69 2.92 -18.05
N MET A 183 -4.40 3.07 -17.81
CA MET A 183 -3.37 2.11 -18.17
C MET A 183 -2.69 1.58 -16.93
N ARG A 184 -2.44 0.27 -16.87
CA ARG A 184 -1.61 -0.33 -15.81
C ARG A 184 -0.15 -0.01 -16.03
N VAL A 185 0.52 0.41 -14.98
CA VAL A 185 1.97 0.69 -14.98
C VAL A 185 2.64 -0.04 -13.83
N PHE A 186 3.87 -0.46 -14.09
CA PHE A 186 4.66 -1.25 -13.18
C PHE A 186 6.05 -0.64 -13.09
N THR A 187 6.54 -0.43 -11.87
CA THR A 187 7.87 0.11 -11.62
C THR A 187 8.58 -0.76 -10.60
N HIS A 188 9.82 -1.12 -10.89
CA HIS A 188 10.69 -1.78 -9.93
C HIS A 188 11.73 -0.79 -9.41
N ILE A 189 11.85 -0.71 -8.10
CA ILE A 189 12.83 0.11 -7.41
C ILE A 189 13.88 -0.81 -6.80
N HIS A 190 15.11 -0.67 -7.28
CA HIS A 190 16.22 -1.47 -6.77
C HIS A 190 16.53 -1.11 -5.31
N PRO A 191 17.03 -2.06 -4.51
CA PRO A 191 17.45 -1.78 -3.17
C PRO A 191 18.63 -0.79 -3.16
N TYR A 192 18.69 0.05 -2.13
CA TYR A 192 19.81 0.97 -1.97
C TYR A 192 21.11 0.20 -1.66
N LEU A 193 22.09 0.31 -2.53
CA LEU A 193 23.37 -0.41 -2.43
C LEU A 193 24.39 0.25 -1.50
N GLY A 194 24.15 1.50 -1.08
CA GLY A 194 25.03 2.28 -0.18
C GLY A 194 24.74 2.08 1.31
N GLY A 195 23.96 1.08 1.67
CA GLY A 195 23.58 0.78 3.05
C GLY A 195 24.75 0.26 3.91
N PRO A 196 24.50 0.02 5.20
CA PRO A 196 25.53 -0.50 6.11
C PRO A 196 26.01 -1.87 5.65
N GLN A 197 27.30 -2.14 5.79
CA GLN A 197 27.92 -3.42 5.39
C GLN A 197 27.29 -4.64 6.07
N LYS A 198 26.62 -4.45 7.22
CA LYS A 198 25.91 -5.48 7.95
C LYS A 198 24.56 -4.98 8.41
N LEU A 199 23.50 -5.58 7.87
CA LEU A 199 22.14 -5.40 8.37
C LEU A 199 22.01 -6.00 9.77
N ARG A 200 21.55 -5.20 10.72
CA ARG A 200 21.31 -5.64 12.11
C ARG A 200 19.83 -5.90 12.37
N ASN A 201 18.96 -5.15 11.73
CA ASN A 201 17.52 -5.22 11.93
C ASN A 201 16.79 -4.65 10.72
N THR A 202 15.75 -5.33 10.25
CA THR A 202 14.88 -4.91 9.14
C THR A 202 13.49 -4.52 9.61
N ASN A 203 13.26 -4.42 10.94
CA ASN A 203 11.97 -3.95 11.47
C ASN A 203 11.70 -2.53 10.99
N GLY A 204 10.47 -2.29 10.51
CA GLY A 204 10.04 -0.99 10.05
C GLY A 204 10.51 -0.61 8.63
N ALA A 205 11.27 -1.47 7.92
CA ALA A 205 11.69 -1.16 6.55
C ALA A 205 10.48 -1.04 5.60
N GLY A 206 9.51 -1.95 5.71
CA GLY A 206 8.26 -1.87 4.97
C GLY A 206 7.41 -0.66 5.37
N ASP A 207 7.37 -0.36 6.68
CA ASP A 207 6.64 0.82 7.19
C ASP A 207 7.28 2.11 6.69
N ALA A 208 8.61 2.19 6.63
CA ALA A 208 9.33 3.35 6.10
C ALA A 208 9.05 3.55 4.59
N ALA A 209 9.04 2.48 3.80
CA ALA A 209 8.71 2.54 2.38
C ALA A 209 7.26 3.01 2.18
N LEU A 210 6.32 2.46 2.93
CA LEU A 210 4.92 2.89 2.90
C LEU A 210 4.76 4.34 3.35
N ALA A 211 5.44 4.76 4.41
CA ALA A 211 5.38 6.13 4.90
C ALA A 211 5.90 7.13 3.86
N ALA A 212 7.00 6.83 3.17
CA ALA A 212 7.52 7.65 2.09
C ALA A 212 6.51 7.78 0.94
N PHE A 213 5.89 6.68 0.55
CA PHE A 213 4.84 6.67 -0.47
C PHE A 213 3.62 7.50 -0.05
N LEU A 214 3.12 7.30 1.18
CA LEU A 214 1.97 8.05 1.69
C LEU A 214 2.27 9.54 1.88
N HIS A 215 3.52 9.89 2.21
CA HIS A 215 3.95 11.28 2.24
C HIS A 215 3.80 11.94 0.86
N ASP A 216 4.21 11.27 -0.20
CA ASP A 216 4.07 11.79 -1.56
C ASP A 216 2.59 11.90 -1.99
N VAL A 217 1.76 10.93 -1.66
CA VAL A 217 0.30 11.00 -1.85
C VAL A 217 -0.29 12.23 -1.16
N ALA A 218 0.05 12.45 0.10
CA ALA A 218 -0.42 13.59 0.88
C ALA A 218 0.07 14.92 0.33
N ALA A 219 1.35 15.00 -0.06
CA ALA A 219 1.95 16.19 -0.65
C ALA A 219 1.32 16.54 -2.00
N THR A 220 1.04 15.56 -2.84
CA THR A 220 0.38 15.76 -4.13
C THR A 220 -1.01 16.36 -3.96
N ARG A 221 -1.79 15.85 -3.00
CA ARG A 221 -3.12 16.39 -2.69
C ARG A 221 -3.03 17.82 -2.15
N TYR A 222 -2.12 18.07 -1.21
CA TYR A 222 -1.89 19.41 -0.65
C TYR A 222 -1.55 20.42 -1.75
N HIS A 223 -0.64 20.08 -2.66
CA HIS A 223 -0.26 20.94 -3.77
C HIS A 223 -1.39 21.18 -4.76
N ALA A 224 -2.23 20.17 -5.01
CA ALA A 224 -3.40 20.31 -5.87
C ALA A 224 -4.39 21.36 -5.35
N GLU A 225 -4.49 21.50 -4.03
CA GLU A 225 -5.40 22.46 -3.38
C GLU A 225 -4.78 23.85 -3.21
N SER A 226 -3.46 23.94 -3.03
CA SER A 226 -2.76 25.18 -2.63
C SER A 226 -2.02 25.88 -3.75
N VAL A 227 -1.76 25.24 -4.89
CA VAL A 227 -0.98 25.80 -6.00
C VAL A 227 -1.87 26.07 -7.20
N PRO A 228 -1.81 27.28 -7.81
CA PRO A 228 -2.54 27.57 -9.05
C PRO A 228 -2.23 26.56 -10.16
N ASP A 229 -3.23 26.25 -10.99
CA ASP A 229 -3.12 25.21 -12.04
C ASP A 229 -1.91 25.39 -12.97
N SER A 230 -1.54 26.63 -13.27
CA SER A 230 -0.36 26.96 -14.09
C SER A 230 0.99 26.59 -13.45
N LYS A 231 1.00 26.28 -12.15
CA LYS A 231 2.20 25.93 -11.38
C LYS A 231 2.12 24.53 -10.76
N LYS A 232 1.06 23.78 -11.04
CA LYS A 232 0.98 22.38 -10.60
C LYS A 232 2.02 21.57 -11.37
N HIS A 233 3.11 21.26 -10.72
CA HIS A 233 4.07 20.30 -11.21
C HIS A 233 3.56 18.90 -10.89
N SER A 234 3.63 18.00 -11.87
CA SER A 234 3.52 16.58 -11.59
C SER A 234 4.66 16.20 -10.65
N HIS A 235 4.34 15.82 -9.44
CA HIS A 235 5.35 15.21 -8.56
C HIS A 235 5.57 13.79 -9.07
N ASP A 236 6.70 13.58 -9.70
CA ASP A 236 7.19 12.23 -9.95
C ASP A 236 7.53 11.62 -8.61
N ILE A 237 6.98 10.46 -8.30
CA ILE A 237 7.46 9.68 -7.16
C ILE A 237 8.89 9.29 -7.51
N ARG A 238 9.85 9.98 -6.91
CA ARG A 238 11.27 9.67 -7.01
C ARG A 238 11.71 9.11 -5.68
N PHE A 239 11.98 7.83 -5.67
CA PHE A 239 12.64 7.18 -4.56
C PHE A 239 14.14 7.08 -4.79
#